data_5ab15f9a897e5719a17e627dfb9d7b18
#
_entry.id   5ab15f9a897e5719a17e627dfb9d7b18
#
_cell.length_a   1.000
_cell.length_b   1.000
_cell.length_c   1.000
_cell.angle_alpha   90.00
_cell.angle_beta   90.00
_cell.angle_gamma   90.00
#
_symmetry.space_group_name_H-M   'P 1'
#
loop_
_entity.id
_entity.type
_entity.pdbx_description
1 polymer ?
#
loop_
_entity_poly.entity_id
_entity_poly.type
_entity_poly.pdbx_seq_one_letter_code
_entity_poly.pdbx_strand_id
1 'polypeptide(L)'
;ICTGRMLEDASDFITRLQLPCMIIACNGTRISDGPLPKGHILYRRSFKPQDAKRVLDLVLPYRIMINGFEDGRVNTVAFASGQHYHLTDRGLIDASYGEKAIYEAAQRGIMKFYISADGYAGASTSKNIEDARKAVMSAFPELQITQSAPGNIEIMPKDANKGTALEFLAQFLDLEREHVMAMGDAENDLSMLKYAYHSVAMANG
;
A
#
# COMPACT_ATOMS: atom_id res chain seq x y z
N ILE A 1 4.61 -5.81 -13.24
CA ILE A 1 4.35 -6.38 -11.88
C ILE A 1 3.47 -5.43 -11.10
N CYS A 2 2.44 -5.95 -10.39
CA CYS A 2 1.52 -5.17 -9.58
C CYS A 2 1.54 -5.68 -8.12
N THR A 3 1.88 -4.81 -7.14
CA THR A 3 2.13 -5.24 -5.76
C THR A 3 1.69 -4.20 -4.72
N GLY A 4 1.34 -4.68 -3.50
CA GLY A 4 1.18 -3.84 -2.31
C GLY A 4 2.50 -3.38 -1.68
N ARG A 5 3.63 -3.97 -2.05
CA ARG A 5 4.96 -3.58 -1.54
C ARG A 5 5.35 -2.18 -1.97
N MET A 6 6.28 -1.58 -1.23
CA MET A 6 6.95 -0.35 -1.66
C MET A 6 7.71 -0.59 -2.98
N LEU A 7 7.89 0.47 -3.76
CA LEU A 7 8.62 0.38 -5.02
C LEU A 7 10.09 -0.02 -4.82
N GLU A 8 10.68 0.43 -3.74
CA GLU A 8 12.04 0.10 -3.32
C GLU A 8 12.19 -1.41 -3.09
N ASP A 9 11.29 -2.02 -2.32
CA ASP A 9 11.25 -3.47 -2.09
C ASP A 9 11.02 -4.26 -3.39
N ALA A 10 10.03 -3.84 -4.17
CA ALA A 10 9.71 -4.49 -5.44
C ALA A 10 10.88 -4.42 -6.41
N SER A 11 11.57 -3.28 -6.46
CA SER A 11 12.73 -3.06 -7.35
C SER A 11 13.88 -4.03 -7.08
N ASP A 12 14.13 -4.35 -5.80
CA ASP A 12 15.15 -5.32 -5.44
C ASP A 12 14.82 -6.72 -6.00
N PHE A 13 13.59 -7.20 -5.80
CA PHE A 13 13.15 -8.48 -6.34
C PHE A 13 13.27 -8.54 -7.86
N ILE A 14 12.80 -7.51 -8.54
CA ILE A 14 12.77 -7.44 -10.01
C ILE A 14 14.17 -7.37 -10.57
N THR A 15 15.07 -6.61 -9.95
CA THR A 15 16.48 -6.52 -10.33
C THR A 15 17.16 -7.90 -10.26
N ARG A 16 16.85 -8.68 -9.22
CA ARG A 16 17.39 -10.04 -9.06
C ARG A 16 16.83 -11.02 -10.09
N LEU A 17 15.58 -10.85 -10.48
CA LEU A 17 14.97 -11.68 -11.51
C LEU A 17 15.43 -11.30 -12.93
N GLN A 18 16.11 -10.16 -13.07
CA GLN A 18 16.58 -9.63 -14.36
C GLN A 18 15.45 -9.50 -15.40
N LEU A 19 14.24 -9.22 -14.94
CA LEU A 19 13.07 -9.05 -15.82
C LEU A 19 12.88 -7.57 -16.18
N PRO A 20 12.86 -7.24 -17.49
CA PRO A 20 12.45 -5.90 -17.91
C PRO A 20 10.94 -5.77 -17.75
N CYS A 21 10.49 -5.09 -16.71
CA CYS A 21 9.07 -4.88 -16.47
C CYS A 21 8.79 -3.56 -15.77
N MET A 22 7.63 -2.99 -16.05
CA MET A 22 7.07 -1.88 -15.30
C MET A 22 6.52 -2.36 -13.95
N ILE A 23 6.46 -1.46 -12.97
CA ILE A 23 6.08 -1.78 -11.60
C ILE A 23 4.95 -0.88 -11.16
N ILE A 24 3.82 -1.48 -10.80
CA ILE A 24 2.76 -0.86 -10.02
C ILE A 24 2.99 -1.25 -8.57
N ALA A 25 3.33 -0.28 -7.73
CA ALA A 25 3.69 -0.45 -6.31
C ALA A 25 2.70 0.22 -5.37
N CYS A 26 2.80 -0.09 -4.07
CA CYS A 26 1.96 0.49 -3.00
C CYS A 26 0.47 0.44 -3.34
N ASN A 27 -0.04 -0.70 -3.85
CA ASN A 27 -1.43 -0.89 -4.27
C ASN A 27 -1.91 0.13 -5.34
N GLY A 28 -1.03 0.57 -6.23
CA GLY A 28 -1.40 1.47 -7.32
C GLY A 28 -1.16 2.94 -7.03
N THR A 29 -0.57 3.30 -5.90
CA THR A 29 -0.24 4.70 -5.62
C THR A 29 1.05 5.17 -6.30
N ARG A 30 1.85 4.24 -6.85
CA ARG A 30 3.12 4.56 -7.51
C ARG A 30 3.38 3.62 -8.70
N ILE A 31 3.78 4.18 -9.83
CA ILE A 31 4.11 3.41 -11.05
C ILE A 31 5.49 3.85 -11.53
N SER A 32 6.32 2.87 -11.89
CA SER A 32 7.65 3.07 -12.47
C SER A 32 7.81 2.27 -13.76
N ASP A 33 8.57 2.81 -14.72
CA ASP A 33 8.92 2.13 -15.98
C ASP A 33 9.95 1.01 -15.81
N GLY A 34 10.51 0.87 -14.61
CA GLY A 34 11.47 -0.17 -14.25
C GLY A 34 11.87 -0.13 -12.80
N PRO A 35 12.77 -1.04 -12.36
CA PRO A 35 13.25 -1.06 -11.00
C PRO A 35 14.19 0.11 -10.69
N LEU A 36 14.09 0.62 -9.45
CA LEU A 36 15.01 1.65 -8.94
C LEU A 36 16.45 1.08 -8.80
N PRO A 37 17.49 1.91 -8.93
CA PRO A 37 17.44 3.37 -9.16
C PRO A 37 17.35 3.79 -10.62
N LYS A 38 17.24 2.87 -11.57
CA LYS A 38 17.25 3.15 -13.00
C LYS A 38 15.88 3.54 -13.55
N GLY A 39 14.81 3.00 -12.95
CA GLY A 39 13.44 3.27 -13.37
C GLY A 39 13.00 4.70 -13.05
N HIS A 40 12.16 5.28 -13.92
CA HIS A 40 11.55 6.59 -13.74
C HIS A 40 10.14 6.47 -13.19
N ILE A 41 9.74 7.39 -12.34
CA ILE A 41 8.38 7.44 -11.81
C ILE A 41 7.44 8.03 -12.84
N LEU A 42 6.48 7.22 -13.31
CA LEU A 42 5.46 7.62 -14.28
C LEU A 42 4.21 8.19 -13.59
N TYR A 43 3.92 7.71 -12.40
CA TYR A 43 2.73 8.09 -11.64
C TYR A 43 3.01 8.03 -10.14
N ARG A 44 2.44 9.00 -9.41
CA ARG A 44 2.46 9.05 -7.94
C ARG A 44 1.17 9.66 -7.41
N ARG A 45 0.59 9.03 -6.40
CA ARG A 45 -0.57 9.55 -5.67
C ARG A 45 -0.34 9.44 -4.17
N SER A 46 -0.62 10.54 -3.46
CA SER A 46 -0.54 10.59 -2.00
C SER A 46 -1.82 11.22 -1.44
N PHE A 47 -2.04 10.99 -0.17
CA PHE A 47 -3.08 11.72 0.56
C PHE A 47 -2.83 13.23 0.51
N LYS A 48 -3.90 14.01 0.51
CA LYS A 48 -3.80 15.40 0.92
C LYS A 48 -3.43 15.45 2.40
N PRO A 49 -2.61 16.41 2.85
CA PRO A 49 -2.16 16.48 4.25
C PRO A 49 -3.30 16.43 5.27
N GLN A 50 -4.39 17.13 5.01
CA GLN A 50 -5.56 17.15 5.88
C GLN A 50 -6.25 15.78 6.00
N ASP A 51 -6.32 15.02 4.89
CA ASP A 51 -6.97 13.71 4.89
C ASP A 51 -6.09 12.68 5.59
N ALA A 52 -4.77 12.71 5.34
CA ALA A 52 -3.80 11.89 6.06
C ALA A 52 -3.86 12.14 7.56
N LYS A 53 -3.90 13.42 7.98
CA LYS A 53 -4.06 13.77 9.39
C LYS A 53 -5.35 13.21 9.99
N ARG A 54 -6.49 13.38 9.31
CA ARG A 54 -7.79 12.87 9.80
C ARG A 54 -7.81 11.35 9.94
N VAL A 55 -7.16 10.61 9.02
CA VAL A 55 -7.00 9.16 9.15
C VAL A 55 -6.19 8.82 10.41
N LEU A 56 -5.07 9.50 10.64
CA LEU A 56 -4.24 9.30 11.85
C LEU A 56 -5.03 9.62 13.13
N ASP A 57 -5.70 10.75 13.19
CA ASP A 57 -6.50 11.16 14.36
C ASP A 57 -7.59 10.12 14.70
N LEU A 58 -8.15 9.46 13.67
CA LEU A 58 -9.16 8.43 13.83
C LEU A 58 -8.58 7.09 14.27
N VAL A 59 -7.40 6.69 13.76
CA VAL A 59 -6.86 5.33 13.94
C VAL A 59 -5.96 5.22 15.17
N LEU A 60 -5.19 6.24 15.54
CA LEU A 60 -4.27 6.22 16.68
C LEU A 60 -4.93 5.81 18.02
N PRO A 61 -6.18 6.23 18.33
CA PRO A 61 -6.85 5.81 19.57
C PRO A 61 -7.04 4.30 19.72
N TYR A 62 -7.06 3.53 18.65
CA TYR A 62 -7.17 2.07 18.70
C TYR A 62 -5.89 1.36 19.17
N ARG A 63 -4.76 2.09 19.27
CA ARG A 63 -3.47 1.60 19.78
C ARG A 63 -2.97 0.34 19.07
N ILE A 64 -3.09 0.32 17.76
CA ILE A 64 -2.56 -0.68 16.83
C ILE A 64 -1.40 -0.09 16.04
N MET A 65 -0.47 -0.92 15.58
CA MET A 65 0.67 -0.43 14.80
C MET A 65 0.21 0.21 13.50
N ILE A 66 0.70 1.40 13.23
CA ILE A 66 0.40 2.19 12.03
C ILE A 66 1.70 2.51 11.31
N ASN A 67 1.74 2.22 10.02
CA ASN A 67 2.85 2.57 9.13
C ASN A 67 2.35 3.50 8.05
N GLY A 68 2.99 4.65 7.89
CA GLY A 68 2.77 5.57 6.78
C GLY A 68 3.93 5.49 5.78
N PHE A 69 3.61 5.20 4.52
CA PHE A 69 4.60 5.01 3.47
C PHE A 69 4.77 6.28 2.64
N GLU A 70 6.00 6.73 2.53
CA GLU A 70 6.47 7.79 1.61
C GLU A 70 7.45 7.21 0.58
N ASP A 71 7.97 8.03 -0.32
CA ASP A 71 9.05 7.63 -1.22
C ASP A 71 10.31 7.26 -0.41
N GLY A 72 10.71 6.00 -0.45
CA GLY A 72 11.91 5.49 0.21
C GLY A 72 11.86 5.54 1.75
N ARG A 73 10.70 5.77 2.37
CA ARG A 73 10.59 5.87 3.82
C ARG A 73 9.32 5.26 4.38
N VAL A 74 9.46 4.61 5.54
CA VAL A 74 8.34 4.16 6.38
C VAL A 74 8.35 4.92 7.70
N ASN A 75 7.20 5.44 8.10
CA ASN A 75 7.00 6.14 9.36
C ASN A 75 6.06 5.30 10.23
N THR A 76 6.57 4.80 11.36
CA THR A 76 5.89 3.82 12.21
C THR A 76 5.49 4.39 13.55
N VAL A 77 4.25 4.18 13.96
CA VAL A 77 3.81 4.30 15.35
C VAL A 77 3.49 2.91 15.87
N ALA A 78 4.17 2.51 16.92
CA ALA A 78 4.01 1.24 17.61
C ALA A 78 3.61 1.48 19.06
N PHE A 79 2.75 0.61 19.62
CA PHE A 79 2.22 0.73 20.97
C PHE A 79 2.70 -0.40 21.91
N ALA A 80 3.42 -1.38 21.36
CA ALA A 80 4.07 -2.43 22.14
C ALA A 80 5.57 -2.44 21.88
N SER A 81 6.36 -2.82 22.88
CA SER A 81 7.82 -2.95 22.74
C SER A 81 8.15 -4.03 21.72
N GLY A 82 9.09 -3.74 20.82
CA GLY A 82 9.53 -4.66 19.77
C GLY A 82 8.66 -4.63 18.50
N GLN A 83 7.56 -3.87 18.47
CA GLN A 83 6.83 -3.63 17.22
C GLN A 83 7.63 -2.66 16.32
N HIS A 84 7.94 -3.10 15.14
CA HIS A 84 8.52 -2.27 14.08
C HIS A 84 8.12 -2.85 12.73
N TYR A 85 8.06 -2.01 11.72
CA TYR A 85 7.91 -2.49 10.35
C TYR A 85 9.19 -3.21 9.92
N HIS A 86 9.07 -4.43 9.45
CA HIS A 86 10.22 -5.19 8.95
C HIS A 86 10.67 -4.60 7.62
N LEU A 87 11.65 -3.73 7.68
CA LEU A 87 12.37 -3.26 6.51
C LEU A 87 13.24 -4.38 5.96
N THR A 88 13.34 -4.48 4.66
CA THR A 88 14.35 -5.36 4.06
C THR A 88 15.74 -4.85 4.43
N ASP A 89 16.68 -5.73 4.78
CA ASP A 89 18.05 -5.43 5.22
C ASP A 89 18.93 -4.72 4.17
N ARG A 90 18.34 -4.09 3.16
CA ARG A 90 19.03 -3.65 1.96
C ARG A 90 19.22 -2.15 1.82
N GLY A 91 18.88 -1.40 2.84
CA GLY A 91 19.22 0.03 2.90
C GLY A 91 18.52 0.94 1.89
N LEU A 92 17.50 0.45 1.17
CA LEU A 92 16.75 1.25 0.19
C LEU A 92 15.58 2.01 0.81
N ILE A 93 15.24 1.71 2.07
CA ILE A 93 14.09 2.29 2.77
C ILE A 93 14.56 2.84 4.11
N ASP A 94 14.35 4.12 4.34
CA ASP A 94 14.55 4.78 5.63
C ASP A 94 13.39 4.45 6.58
N ALA A 95 13.65 4.47 7.88
CA ALA A 95 12.63 4.32 8.92
C ALA A 95 12.62 5.52 9.86
N SER A 96 11.43 5.96 10.23
CA SER A 96 11.17 6.93 11.28
C SER A 96 10.12 6.42 12.25
N TYR A 97 10.20 6.80 13.52
CA TYR A 97 9.34 6.24 14.56
C TYR A 97 8.67 7.32 15.39
N GLY A 98 7.46 7.02 15.84
CA GLY A 98 6.66 7.82 16.75
C GLY A 98 5.65 8.74 16.08
N GLU A 99 4.72 9.24 16.88
CA GLU A 99 3.60 10.06 16.40
C GLU A 99 4.06 11.33 15.67
N LYS A 100 5.07 12.02 16.21
CA LYS A 100 5.60 13.21 15.56
C LYS A 100 6.06 12.92 14.13
N ALA A 101 6.83 11.84 13.93
CA ALA A 101 7.35 11.46 12.61
C ALA A 101 6.24 11.16 11.60
N ILE A 102 5.19 10.43 12.00
CA ILE A 102 4.11 10.07 11.08
C ILE A 102 3.21 11.29 10.75
N TYR A 103 3.02 12.23 11.68
CA TYR A 103 2.30 13.48 11.39
C TYR A 103 3.10 14.41 10.48
N GLU A 104 4.41 14.47 10.62
CA GLU A 104 5.30 15.17 9.68
C GLU A 104 5.25 14.51 8.29
N ALA A 105 5.24 13.18 8.22
CA ALA A 105 5.05 12.43 6.97
C ALA A 105 3.70 12.74 6.31
N ALA A 106 2.64 12.90 7.10
CA ALA A 106 1.32 13.30 6.59
C ALA A 106 1.36 14.66 5.89
N GLN A 107 2.22 15.59 6.33
CA GLN A 107 2.41 16.89 5.67
C GLN A 107 3.22 16.76 4.37
N ARG A 108 4.18 15.83 4.30
CA ARG A 108 5.02 15.61 3.11
C ARG A 108 4.30 14.81 2.00
N GLY A 109 3.40 13.89 2.38
CA GLY A 109 2.58 13.13 1.44
C GLY A 109 2.71 11.62 1.57
N ILE A 110 2.02 11.06 2.55
CA ILE A 110 1.84 9.61 2.69
C ILE A 110 1.07 9.05 1.48
N MET A 111 1.57 7.97 0.89
CA MET A 111 0.95 7.27 -0.23
C MET A 111 0.00 6.17 0.22
N LYS A 112 0.35 5.48 1.32
CA LYS A 112 -0.40 4.36 1.88
C LYS A 112 -0.23 4.33 3.38
N PHE A 113 -1.31 4.04 4.10
CA PHE A 113 -1.23 3.53 5.47
C PHE A 113 -1.35 2.01 5.47
N TYR A 114 -0.50 1.36 6.26
CA TYR A 114 -0.59 -0.06 6.58
C TYR A 114 -0.73 -0.21 8.09
N ILE A 115 -1.82 -0.81 8.50
CA ILE A 115 -2.18 -0.98 9.90
C ILE A 115 -2.23 -2.46 10.17
N SER A 116 -1.53 -2.93 11.19
CA SER A 116 -1.46 -4.35 11.48
C SER A 116 -1.27 -4.64 12.97
N ALA A 117 -1.49 -5.92 13.30
CA ALA A 117 -1.23 -6.47 14.62
C ALA A 117 0.19 -7.02 14.76
N ASP A 118 1.07 -6.82 13.78
CA ASP A 118 2.36 -7.49 13.64
C ASP A 118 3.10 -7.71 14.97
N GLY A 119 3.31 -8.99 15.30
CA GLY A 119 4.08 -9.43 16.44
C GLY A 119 3.33 -9.51 17.78
N TYR A 120 2.09 -9.01 17.86
CA TYR A 120 1.28 -9.06 19.09
C TYR A 120 -0.17 -9.47 18.80
N ALA A 121 -0.38 -10.75 18.50
CA ALA A 121 -1.71 -11.32 18.33
C ALA A 121 -2.35 -11.64 19.68
N GLY A 122 -2.83 -10.64 20.40
CA GLY A 122 -3.85 -10.81 21.43
C GLY A 122 -5.24 -10.65 20.79
N ALA A 123 -6.25 -11.35 21.32
CA ALA A 123 -7.64 -11.25 20.83
C ALA A 123 -8.17 -9.80 20.79
N SER A 124 -7.68 -8.93 21.68
CA SER A 124 -7.99 -7.50 21.70
C SER A 124 -7.45 -6.74 20.48
N THR A 125 -6.30 -7.14 19.94
CA THR A 125 -5.67 -6.45 18.80
C THR A 125 -6.45 -6.69 17.51
N SER A 126 -6.93 -7.92 17.28
CA SER A 126 -7.76 -8.23 16.09
C SER A 126 -9.08 -7.46 16.12
N LYS A 127 -9.70 -7.33 17.31
CA LYS A 127 -10.91 -6.52 17.47
C LYS A 127 -10.63 -5.04 17.19
N ASN A 128 -9.54 -4.48 17.69
CA ASN A 128 -9.18 -3.09 17.46
C ASN A 128 -8.94 -2.79 15.97
N ILE A 129 -8.35 -3.73 15.22
CA ILE A 129 -8.17 -3.60 13.77
C ILE A 129 -9.52 -3.56 13.06
N GLU A 130 -10.42 -4.47 13.40
CA GLU A 130 -11.76 -4.51 12.77
C GLU A 130 -12.58 -3.26 13.11
N ASP A 131 -12.53 -2.79 14.36
CA ASP A 131 -13.19 -1.57 14.80
C ASP A 131 -12.59 -0.33 14.10
N ALA A 132 -11.26 -0.27 13.94
CA ALA A 132 -10.58 0.78 13.19
C ALA A 132 -10.99 0.75 11.69
N ARG A 133 -11.06 -0.45 11.08
CA ARG A 133 -11.52 -0.61 9.68
C ARG A 133 -12.92 -0.03 9.49
N LYS A 134 -13.87 -0.42 10.36
CA LYS A 134 -15.24 0.08 10.32
C LYS A 134 -15.32 1.59 10.49
N ALA A 135 -14.54 2.13 11.42
CA ALA A 135 -14.49 3.57 11.68
C ALA A 135 -13.96 4.34 10.45
N VAL A 136 -12.88 3.86 9.82
CA VAL A 136 -12.31 4.49 8.62
C VAL A 136 -13.29 4.38 7.46
N MET A 137 -13.89 3.21 7.19
CA MET A 137 -14.87 3.03 6.13
C MET A 137 -16.10 3.95 6.30
N SER A 138 -16.55 4.14 7.54
CA SER A 138 -17.67 5.03 7.84
C SER A 138 -17.33 6.52 7.69
N ALA A 139 -16.13 6.92 8.12
CA ALA A 139 -15.71 8.32 8.11
C ALA A 139 -15.20 8.79 6.73
N PHE A 140 -14.72 7.87 5.90
CA PHE A 140 -14.09 8.15 4.61
C PHE A 140 -14.52 7.15 3.53
N PRO A 141 -15.80 7.16 3.12
CA PRO A 141 -16.32 6.21 2.12
C PRO A 141 -15.66 6.32 0.74
N GLU A 142 -14.95 7.43 0.49
CA GLU A 142 -14.21 7.67 -0.76
C GLU A 142 -12.80 7.06 -0.78
N LEU A 143 -12.22 6.70 0.37
CA LEU A 143 -10.88 6.13 0.41
C LEU A 143 -10.90 4.67 -0.06
N GLN A 144 -9.76 4.25 -0.62
CA GLN A 144 -9.55 2.85 -0.97
C GLN A 144 -9.06 2.09 0.27
N ILE A 145 -9.88 1.19 0.78
CA ILE A 145 -9.58 0.37 1.95
C ILE A 145 -9.61 -1.09 1.53
N THR A 146 -8.54 -1.80 1.78
CA THR A 146 -8.38 -3.20 1.41
C THR A 146 -7.59 -3.98 2.45
N GLN A 147 -7.50 -5.27 2.25
CA GLN A 147 -6.75 -6.20 3.07
C GLN A 147 -5.90 -7.09 2.16
N SER A 148 -4.63 -7.26 2.49
CA SER A 148 -3.71 -8.17 1.76
C SER A 148 -3.42 -9.45 2.53
N ALA A 149 -3.73 -9.49 3.83
CA ALA A 149 -3.64 -10.67 4.68
C ALA A 149 -4.58 -10.52 5.88
N PRO A 150 -5.01 -11.62 6.53
CA PRO A 150 -5.77 -11.53 7.79
C PRO A 150 -5.04 -10.68 8.83
N GLY A 151 -5.76 -9.74 9.49
CA GLY A 151 -5.20 -8.91 10.55
C GLY A 151 -4.44 -7.67 10.09
N ASN A 152 -4.59 -7.24 8.84
CA ASN A 152 -4.12 -5.92 8.42
C ASN A 152 -5.24 -5.09 7.77
N ILE A 153 -4.97 -3.79 7.62
CA ILE A 153 -5.78 -2.86 6.81
C ILE A 153 -4.79 -2.01 6.02
N GLU A 154 -5.06 -1.86 4.75
CA GLU A 154 -4.33 -0.96 3.86
C GLU A 154 -5.27 0.15 3.40
N ILE A 155 -4.87 1.40 3.61
CA ILE A 155 -5.67 2.58 3.29
C ILE A 155 -4.89 3.41 2.28
N MET A 156 -5.49 3.65 1.11
CA MET A 156 -4.93 4.47 0.04
C MET A 156 -5.85 5.67 -0.23
N PRO A 157 -5.33 6.72 -0.87
CA PRO A 157 -6.14 7.83 -1.34
C PRO A 157 -7.28 7.37 -2.24
N LYS A 158 -8.30 8.22 -2.40
CA LYS A 158 -9.39 8.01 -3.36
C LYS A 158 -8.84 7.66 -4.75
N ASP A 159 -9.46 6.67 -5.39
CA ASP A 159 -9.15 6.19 -6.74
C ASP A 159 -7.71 5.63 -6.90
N ALA A 160 -7.00 5.35 -5.80
CA ALA A 160 -5.69 4.71 -5.83
C ALA A 160 -5.81 3.23 -5.47
N ASN A 161 -5.92 2.38 -6.46
CA ASN A 161 -5.96 0.92 -6.33
C ASN A 161 -5.24 0.25 -7.51
N LYS A 162 -5.01 -1.06 -7.43
CA LYS A 162 -4.30 -1.82 -8.47
C LYS A 162 -5.01 -1.76 -9.84
N GLY A 163 -6.34 -1.68 -9.85
CA GLY A 163 -7.12 -1.61 -11.09
C GLY A 163 -6.97 -0.26 -11.80
N THR A 164 -7.13 0.86 -11.08
CA THR A 164 -6.94 2.20 -11.67
C THR A 164 -5.51 2.42 -12.12
N ALA A 165 -4.53 1.86 -11.42
CA ALA A 165 -3.13 1.91 -11.83
C ALA A 165 -2.85 1.06 -13.07
N LEU A 166 -3.48 -0.11 -13.19
CA LEU A 166 -3.38 -0.97 -14.37
C LEU A 166 -4.05 -0.30 -15.58
N GLU A 167 -5.19 0.33 -15.39
CA GLU A 167 -5.87 1.13 -16.43
C GLU A 167 -5.00 2.28 -16.92
N PHE A 168 -4.41 3.05 -16.00
CA PHE A 168 -3.46 4.11 -16.35
C PHE A 168 -2.30 3.55 -17.17
N LEU A 169 -1.73 2.41 -16.77
CA LEU A 169 -0.59 1.83 -17.47
C LEU A 169 -0.97 1.29 -18.84
N ALA A 170 -2.15 0.68 -18.99
CA ALA A 170 -2.66 0.22 -20.29
C ALA A 170 -2.84 1.41 -21.25
N GLN A 171 -3.44 2.51 -20.78
CA GLN A 171 -3.57 3.75 -21.57
C GLN A 171 -2.21 4.36 -21.92
N PHE A 172 -1.27 4.38 -20.98
CA PHE A 172 0.08 4.91 -21.22
C PHE A 172 0.84 4.11 -22.28
N LEU A 173 0.56 2.81 -22.38
CA LEU A 173 1.17 1.89 -23.36
C LEU A 173 0.35 1.73 -24.65
N ASP A 174 -0.75 2.46 -24.78
CA ASP A 174 -1.69 2.35 -25.93
C ASP A 174 -2.18 0.90 -26.14
N LEU A 175 -2.51 0.22 -25.03
CA LEU A 175 -3.01 -1.15 -25.02
C LEU A 175 -4.54 -1.18 -24.85
N GLU A 176 -5.21 -1.85 -25.78
CA GLU A 176 -6.62 -2.18 -25.65
C GLU A 176 -6.85 -3.13 -24.47
N ARG A 177 -7.99 -2.99 -23.79
CA ARG A 177 -8.32 -3.80 -22.61
C ARG A 177 -8.29 -5.31 -22.88
N GLU A 178 -8.62 -5.72 -24.10
CA GLU A 178 -8.63 -7.10 -24.57
C GLU A 178 -7.24 -7.76 -24.53
N HIS A 179 -6.19 -6.98 -24.49
CA HIS A 179 -4.80 -7.43 -24.37
C HIS A 179 -4.28 -7.44 -22.93
N VAL A 180 -5.14 -7.12 -21.96
CA VAL A 180 -4.76 -7.05 -20.55
C VAL A 180 -5.18 -8.31 -19.81
N MET A 181 -4.20 -8.98 -19.19
CA MET A 181 -4.43 -10.11 -18.28
C MET A 181 -3.97 -9.75 -16.86
N ALA A 182 -4.76 -10.14 -15.86
CA ALA A 182 -4.40 -10.01 -14.46
C ALA A 182 -4.55 -11.34 -13.70
N MET A 183 -3.65 -11.57 -12.74
CA MET A 183 -3.70 -12.71 -11.82
C MET A 183 -3.53 -12.20 -10.39
N GLY A 184 -4.33 -12.71 -9.45
CA GLY A 184 -4.30 -12.28 -8.07
C GLY A 184 -4.94 -13.27 -7.11
N ASP A 185 -4.68 -13.10 -5.80
CA ASP A 185 -5.09 -14.02 -4.74
C ASP A 185 -5.68 -13.32 -3.50
N ALA A 186 -5.74 -11.99 -3.46
CA ALA A 186 -6.17 -11.26 -2.28
C ALA A 186 -7.17 -10.13 -2.60
N GLU A 187 -7.81 -9.59 -1.55
CA GLU A 187 -8.82 -8.53 -1.69
C GLU A 187 -8.27 -7.32 -2.47
N ASN A 188 -7.01 -6.94 -2.25
CA ASN A 188 -6.36 -5.83 -2.95
C ASN A 188 -6.13 -6.07 -4.45
N ASP A 189 -6.33 -7.30 -4.95
CA ASP A 189 -6.23 -7.64 -6.37
C ASP A 189 -7.58 -7.52 -7.10
N LEU A 190 -8.69 -7.50 -6.37
CA LEU A 190 -10.04 -7.50 -6.96
C LEU A 190 -10.24 -6.36 -7.97
N SER A 191 -9.66 -5.20 -7.73
CA SER A 191 -9.79 -4.05 -8.64
C SER A 191 -9.10 -4.31 -9.98
N MET A 192 -7.90 -4.89 -10.01
CA MET A 192 -7.21 -5.21 -11.26
C MET A 192 -7.83 -6.42 -11.97
N LEU A 193 -8.33 -7.41 -11.22
CA LEU A 193 -9.06 -8.55 -11.78
C LEU A 193 -10.36 -8.11 -12.46
N LYS A 194 -11.06 -7.10 -11.91
CA LYS A 194 -12.25 -6.52 -12.52
C LYS A 194 -11.95 -5.67 -13.76
N TYR A 195 -10.79 -4.99 -13.78
CA TYR A 195 -10.40 -4.17 -14.92
C TYR A 195 -9.93 -5.03 -16.10
N ALA A 196 -9.05 -6.01 -15.87
CA ALA A 196 -8.47 -6.83 -16.93
C ALA A 196 -9.55 -7.57 -17.73
N TYR A 197 -9.31 -7.79 -19.00
CA TYR A 197 -10.18 -8.61 -19.84
C TYR A 197 -10.05 -10.09 -19.51
N HIS A 198 -8.81 -10.55 -19.35
CA HIS A 198 -8.50 -11.89 -18.89
C HIS A 198 -8.11 -11.86 -17.42
N SER A 199 -8.88 -12.52 -16.58
CA SER A 199 -8.68 -12.51 -15.13
C SER A 199 -8.55 -13.93 -14.58
N VAL A 200 -7.55 -14.13 -13.71
CA VAL A 200 -7.29 -15.39 -13.03
C VAL A 200 -7.25 -15.14 -11.51
N ALA A 201 -8.25 -15.67 -10.80
CA ALA A 201 -8.21 -15.76 -9.35
C ALA A 201 -7.47 -17.05 -8.96
N MET A 202 -6.50 -16.93 -8.07
CA MET A 202 -5.74 -18.07 -7.58
C MET A 202 -6.59 -18.90 -6.61
N ALA A 203 -6.45 -20.22 -6.61
CA ALA A 203 -7.28 -21.13 -5.81
C ALA A 203 -7.04 -21.03 -4.29
N ASN A 204 -5.98 -20.37 -3.89
CA ASN A 204 -5.63 -20.13 -2.47
C ASN A 204 -6.08 -18.75 -1.94
N GLY A 205 -6.78 -17.97 -2.75
CA GLY A 205 -7.26 -16.63 -2.42
C GLY A 205 -8.70 -16.59 -1.95
#